data_7129c97e7698bf9f0d757cecf0da4e69
#
_entry.id   7129c97e7698bf9f0d757cecf0da4e69
#
_cell.length_a   1.000
_cell.length_b   1.000
_cell.length_c   1.000
_cell.angle_alpha   90.00
_cell.angle_beta   90.00
_cell.angle_gamma   90.00
#
_symmetry.space_group_name_H-M   'P 1'
#
loop_
_entity.id
_entity.type
_entity.pdbx_description
1 polymer ?
#
loop_
_entity_poly.entity_id
_entity_poly.type
_entity_poly.pdbx_seq_one_letter_code
_entity_poly.pdbx_strand_id
1 'polypeptide(L)'
;MLALHVLASGSSGNAAVVENTATGAGVLIDCGICKRDFLNRCDEAGFDPGRIQAMFVTHEHSDHVKGLGVVLRGLSKIGNVPPVFAAGACTANSSALAKAAEAFDIRELTTEPGAVEAAGMRIIPFATSHDAAASFGFRIEDAADGDAVGYLTDSGIVTAQAHAALRDVRILALESNHDPKMLAAGPYPYIIKRRIASNSGHLSNGQAAAELGTLVAESRAAGQRLPQTVVAMHVSQNNNDYSLARRTLEAALGEADCYAETLCGYQARLTTAR
;
A
#
# COMPACT_ATOMS: atom_id res chain seq x y z
N MET A 1 2.77 -19.00 -0.94
CA MET A 1 1.77 -18.05 -0.38
C MET A 1 2.44 -16.76 0.04
N LEU A 2 1.73 -15.64 0.04
CA LEU A 2 2.23 -14.32 0.40
C LEU A 2 1.78 -13.89 1.81
N ALA A 3 2.59 -13.07 2.48
CA ALA A 3 2.20 -12.34 3.68
C ALA A 3 2.41 -10.84 3.46
N LEU A 4 1.52 -10.01 3.99
CA LEU A 4 1.63 -8.56 3.97
C LEU A 4 1.93 -8.06 5.39
N HIS A 5 3.08 -7.43 5.56
CA HIS A 5 3.50 -6.77 6.79
C HIS A 5 3.41 -5.26 6.60
N VAL A 6 2.34 -4.64 7.09
CA VAL A 6 2.18 -3.19 7.11
C VAL A 6 3.01 -2.65 8.27
N LEU A 7 4.22 -2.18 7.96
CA LEU A 7 5.13 -1.64 8.96
C LEU A 7 4.63 -0.30 9.51
N ALA A 8 4.05 0.52 8.64
CA ALA A 8 3.35 1.76 9.01
C ALA A 8 2.36 2.15 7.91
N SER A 9 1.25 2.78 8.30
CA SER A 9 0.28 3.32 7.36
C SER A 9 -0.40 4.57 7.92
N GLY A 10 -0.29 5.69 7.18
CA GLY A 10 -0.89 6.98 7.53
C GLY A 10 0.01 8.16 7.18
N SER A 11 -0.49 9.38 7.34
CA SER A 11 0.12 10.64 6.90
C SER A 11 1.49 10.98 7.54
N SER A 12 1.94 10.20 8.54
CA SER A 12 3.26 10.39 9.15
C SER A 12 4.31 9.41 8.67
N GLY A 13 3.98 8.52 7.75
CA GLY A 13 4.90 7.60 7.09
C GLY A 13 4.28 6.26 6.77
N ASN A 14 4.54 5.80 5.56
CA ASN A 14 4.04 4.55 5.01
C ASN A 14 5.21 3.62 4.67
N ALA A 15 5.08 2.35 4.97
CA ALA A 15 5.98 1.29 4.56
C ALA A 15 5.31 -0.07 4.75
N ALA A 16 5.41 -0.94 3.77
CA ALA A 16 4.88 -2.30 3.84
C ALA A 16 5.83 -3.30 3.17
N VAL A 17 5.97 -4.50 3.71
CA VAL A 17 6.69 -5.61 3.10
C VAL A 17 5.67 -6.65 2.63
N VAL A 18 5.80 -7.09 1.39
CA VAL A 18 5.16 -8.31 0.92
C VAL A 18 6.21 -9.40 0.88
N GLU A 19 6.00 -10.44 1.68
CA GLU A 19 6.90 -11.57 1.83
C GLU A 19 6.35 -12.78 1.07
N ASN A 20 7.20 -13.44 0.30
CA ASN A 20 6.96 -14.80 -0.15
C ASN A 20 7.36 -15.76 0.98
N THR A 21 6.39 -16.31 1.69
CA THR A 21 6.62 -17.13 2.90
C THR A 21 7.33 -18.45 2.62
N ALA A 22 7.31 -18.94 1.38
CA ALA A 22 8.01 -20.16 0.99
C ALA A 22 9.53 -19.94 0.89
N THR A 23 9.95 -18.73 0.51
CA THR A 23 11.36 -18.39 0.34
C THR A 23 11.91 -17.49 1.45
N GLY A 24 11.05 -16.79 2.17
CA GLY A 24 11.40 -15.72 3.11
C GLY A 24 11.95 -14.47 2.43
N ALA A 25 11.89 -14.38 1.10
CA ALA A 25 12.27 -13.18 0.35
C ALA A 25 11.07 -12.23 0.24
N GLY A 26 11.32 -10.93 0.13
CA GLY A 26 10.25 -9.96 0.05
C GLY A 26 10.57 -8.74 -0.80
N VAL A 27 9.53 -7.93 -1.02
CA VAL A 27 9.63 -6.61 -1.62
C VAL A 27 9.12 -5.55 -0.63
N LEU A 28 9.72 -4.38 -0.64
CA LEU A 28 9.29 -3.24 0.18
C LEU A 28 8.49 -2.27 -0.68
N ILE A 29 7.31 -1.89 -0.21
CA ILE A 29 6.47 -0.84 -0.81
C ILE A 29 6.58 0.39 0.10
N ASP A 30 7.08 1.47 -0.46
CA ASP A 30 7.36 2.74 0.22
C ASP A 30 8.34 2.63 1.41
N CYS A 31 8.91 3.75 1.78
CA CYS A 31 9.79 3.86 2.94
C CYS A 31 9.69 5.28 3.54
N GLY A 32 8.51 5.61 4.07
CA GLY A 32 8.22 6.90 4.70
C GLY A 32 8.52 6.96 6.19
N ILE A 33 9.09 5.91 6.77
CA ILE A 33 9.43 5.82 8.20
C ILE A 33 10.94 5.87 8.44
N CYS A 34 11.35 6.17 9.67
CA CYS A 34 12.76 6.19 10.01
C CYS A 34 13.34 4.76 10.05
N LYS A 35 14.67 4.65 9.86
CA LYS A 35 15.37 3.35 9.84
C LYS A 35 15.16 2.54 11.13
N ARG A 36 15.12 3.19 12.29
CA ARG A 36 14.91 2.48 13.56
C ARG A 36 13.55 1.78 13.57
N ASP A 37 12.49 2.51 13.22
CA ASP A 37 11.13 1.96 13.23
C ASP A 37 10.97 0.90 12.12
N PHE A 38 11.61 1.09 10.98
CA PHE A 38 11.67 0.08 9.91
C PHE A 38 12.28 -1.23 10.42
N LEU A 39 13.49 -1.18 11.02
CA LEU A 39 14.17 -2.37 11.51
C LEU A 39 13.41 -3.06 12.65
N ASN A 40 12.91 -2.28 13.62
CA ASN A 40 12.16 -2.83 14.75
C ASN A 40 10.88 -3.56 14.28
N ARG A 41 10.16 -3.02 13.29
CA ARG A 41 8.94 -3.64 12.79
C ARG A 41 9.19 -4.81 11.86
N CYS A 42 10.31 -4.83 11.14
CA CYS A 42 10.74 -6.05 10.45
C CYS A 42 11.06 -7.17 11.44
N ASP A 43 11.76 -6.85 12.54
CA ASP A 43 12.06 -7.82 13.60
C ASP A 43 10.78 -8.33 14.28
N GLU A 44 9.83 -7.43 14.61
CA GLU A 44 8.50 -7.77 15.15
C GLU A 44 7.69 -8.66 14.19
N ALA A 45 7.83 -8.44 12.87
CA ALA A 45 7.21 -9.28 11.84
C ALA A 45 7.87 -10.66 11.70
N GLY A 46 9.10 -10.82 12.19
CA GLY A 46 9.95 -11.98 11.94
C GLY A 46 10.56 -11.97 10.53
N PHE A 47 10.59 -10.81 9.86
CA PHE A 47 11.12 -10.66 8.52
C PHE A 47 12.55 -10.11 8.53
N ASP A 48 13.48 -10.80 7.86
CA ASP A 48 14.86 -10.34 7.69
C ASP A 48 14.95 -9.25 6.60
N PRO A 49 15.29 -7.98 6.93
CA PRO A 49 15.46 -6.92 5.95
C PRO A 49 16.54 -7.21 4.90
N GLY A 50 17.50 -8.09 5.20
CA GLY A 50 18.49 -8.58 4.24
C GLY A 50 17.91 -9.40 3.09
N ARG A 51 16.64 -9.80 3.19
CA ARG A 51 15.91 -10.58 2.19
C ARG A 51 15.04 -9.73 1.26
N ILE A 52 15.07 -8.40 1.37
CA ILE A 52 14.39 -7.50 0.43
C ILE A 52 15.12 -7.55 -0.92
N GLN A 53 14.41 -7.94 -1.98
CA GLN A 53 14.97 -8.07 -3.33
C GLN A 53 14.64 -6.89 -4.25
N ALA A 54 13.61 -6.11 -3.93
CA ALA A 54 13.26 -4.89 -4.65
C ALA A 54 12.48 -3.94 -3.73
N MET A 55 12.52 -2.65 -4.05
CA MET A 55 11.71 -1.61 -3.40
C MET A 55 10.87 -0.91 -4.44
N PHE A 56 9.61 -0.62 -4.12
CA PHE A 56 8.65 0.05 -4.99
C PHE A 56 8.15 1.32 -4.32
N VAL A 57 8.13 2.41 -5.07
CA VAL A 57 7.60 3.69 -4.59
C VAL A 57 6.24 3.92 -5.24
N THR A 58 5.21 4.09 -4.41
CA THR A 58 3.85 4.40 -4.90
C THR A 58 3.81 5.79 -5.53
N HIS A 59 4.38 6.81 -4.86
CA HIS A 59 4.47 8.18 -5.32
C HIS A 59 5.50 8.99 -4.49
N GLU A 60 5.75 10.24 -4.85
CA GLU A 60 6.86 11.04 -4.32
C GLU A 60 6.59 11.77 -3.01
N HIS A 61 5.40 11.71 -2.42
CA HIS A 61 5.12 12.43 -1.18
C HIS A 61 6.05 12.02 -0.04
N SER A 62 6.37 12.96 0.83
CA SER A 62 7.41 12.77 1.86
C SER A 62 7.14 11.63 2.82
N ASP A 63 5.89 11.36 3.15
CA ASP A 63 5.47 10.25 4.01
C ASP A 63 5.57 8.87 3.33
N HIS A 64 5.95 8.83 2.05
CA HIS A 64 6.26 7.59 1.31
C HIS A 64 7.77 7.41 1.07
N VAL A 65 8.55 8.49 1.01
CA VAL A 65 9.96 8.40 0.54
C VAL A 65 11.01 8.94 1.52
N LYS A 66 10.64 9.69 2.57
CA LYS A 66 11.62 10.39 3.43
C LYS A 66 12.62 9.48 4.15
N GLY A 67 12.27 8.22 4.41
CA GLY A 67 13.13 7.22 5.04
C GLY A 67 14.04 6.46 4.07
N LEU A 68 13.72 6.50 2.76
CA LEU A 68 14.31 5.65 1.73
C LEU A 68 15.84 5.66 1.74
N GLY A 69 16.46 6.83 1.62
CA GLY A 69 17.91 6.93 1.54
C GLY A 69 18.65 6.48 2.82
N VAL A 70 18.01 6.60 3.99
CA VAL A 70 18.61 6.14 5.26
C VAL A 70 18.47 4.62 5.41
N VAL A 71 17.34 4.06 4.99
CA VAL A 71 17.10 2.61 4.99
C VAL A 71 18.03 1.93 3.98
N LEU A 72 18.14 2.42 2.74
CA LEU A 72 19.05 1.89 1.72
C LEU A 72 20.51 1.88 2.20
N ARG A 73 20.99 2.97 2.82
CA ARG A 73 22.32 2.98 3.44
C ARG A 73 22.45 1.98 4.60
N GLY A 74 21.37 1.71 5.30
CA GLY A 74 21.33 0.68 6.35
C GLY A 74 21.46 -0.71 5.78
N LEU A 75 20.68 -1.04 4.75
CA LEU A 75 20.70 -2.32 4.04
C LEU A 75 22.06 -2.56 3.35
N SER A 76 22.64 -1.54 2.73
CA SER A 76 23.96 -1.62 2.11
C SER A 76 25.05 -2.06 3.10
N LYS A 77 24.95 -1.66 4.37
CA LYS A 77 25.92 -2.07 5.41
C LYS A 77 25.87 -3.56 5.77
N ILE A 78 24.74 -4.22 5.49
CA ILE A 78 24.56 -5.66 5.67
C ILE A 78 24.70 -6.44 4.35
N GLY A 79 25.20 -5.77 3.29
CA GLY A 79 25.44 -6.38 1.99
C GLY A 79 24.20 -6.48 1.10
N ASN A 80 23.08 -5.86 1.46
CA ASN A 80 21.87 -5.85 0.65
C ASN A 80 21.66 -4.46 -0.01
N VAL A 81 21.61 -4.42 -1.34
CA VAL A 81 21.36 -3.21 -2.12
C VAL A 81 20.27 -3.51 -3.16
N PRO A 82 19.00 -3.55 -2.75
CA PRO A 82 17.92 -3.83 -3.67
C PRO A 82 17.72 -2.66 -4.65
N PRO A 83 17.37 -2.93 -5.93
CA PRO A 83 16.93 -1.89 -6.84
C PRO A 83 15.65 -1.24 -6.33
N VAL A 84 15.49 0.05 -6.62
CA VAL A 84 14.29 0.83 -6.30
C VAL A 84 13.55 1.13 -7.60
N PHE A 85 12.28 0.82 -7.65
CA PHE A 85 11.40 1.15 -8.78
C PHE A 85 10.53 2.36 -8.43
N ALA A 86 10.67 3.42 -9.19
CA ALA A 86 9.91 4.66 -9.03
C ALA A 86 9.66 5.31 -10.40
N ALA A 87 8.53 6.01 -10.59
CA ALA A 87 8.34 6.77 -11.81
C ALA A 87 9.39 7.89 -11.93
N GLY A 88 9.88 8.13 -13.13
CA GLY A 88 10.82 9.23 -13.40
C GLY A 88 10.24 10.60 -13.01
N ALA A 89 8.91 10.78 -13.19
CA ALA A 89 8.20 11.96 -12.74
C ALA A 89 8.28 12.12 -11.19
N CYS A 90 8.13 11.04 -10.42
CA CYS A 90 8.29 11.06 -8.96
C CYS A 90 9.74 11.41 -8.58
N THR A 91 10.72 10.81 -9.26
CA THR A 91 12.15 11.08 -9.02
C THR A 91 12.50 12.54 -9.29
N ALA A 92 11.96 13.14 -10.35
CA ALA A 92 12.16 14.54 -10.70
C ALA A 92 11.51 15.53 -9.71
N ASN A 93 10.43 15.12 -9.03
CA ASN A 93 9.67 15.96 -8.12
C ASN A 93 9.97 15.71 -6.63
N SER A 94 10.89 14.77 -6.30
CA SER A 94 11.28 14.46 -4.93
C SER A 94 12.77 14.62 -4.70
N SER A 95 13.17 15.55 -3.84
CA SER A 95 14.57 15.68 -3.42
C SER A 95 15.11 14.42 -2.72
N ALA A 96 14.26 13.65 -2.04
CA ALA A 96 14.64 12.40 -1.39
C ALA A 96 14.96 11.30 -2.42
N LEU A 97 14.13 11.16 -3.47
CA LEU A 97 14.37 10.21 -4.56
C LEU A 97 15.56 10.65 -5.43
N ALA A 98 15.64 11.93 -5.82
CA ALA A 98 16.77 12.45 -6.58
C ALA A 98 18.11 12.20 -5.87
N LYS A 99 18.17 12.47 -4.57
CA LYS A 99 19.36 12.21 -3.75
C LYS A 99 19.67 10.71 -3.60
N ALA A 100 18.65 9.87 -3.53
CA ALA A 100 18.85 8.42 -3.50
C ALA A 100 19.41 7.90 -4.84
N ALA A 101 18.98 8.47 -5.97
CA ALA A 101 19.44 8.12 -7.31
C ALA A 101 20.94 8.41 -7.55
N GLU A 102 21.56 9.32 -6.77
CA GLU A 102 23.00 9.58 -6.84
C GLU A 102 23.86 8.38 -6.34
N ALA A 103 23.28 7.49 -5.50
CA ALA A 103 24.03 6.45 -4.80
C ALA A 103 23.45 5.04 -4.97
N PHE A 104 22.22 4.91 -5.45
CA PHE A 104 21.49 3.65 -5.54
C PHE A 104 20.85 3.47 -6.91
N ASP A 105 20.60 2.22 -7.30
CA ASP A 105 19.96 1.84 -8.54
C ASP A 105 18.44 2.18 -8.48
N ILE A 106 18.05 3.30 -9.07
CA ILE A 106 16.64 3.66 -9.24
C ILE A 106 16.23 3.40 -10.68
N ARG A 107 15.26 2.51 -10.85
CA ARG A 107 14.74 2.06 -12.13
C ARG A 107 13.38 2.65 -12.40
N GLU A 108 13.07 2.88 -13.69
CA GLU A 108 11.76 3.38 -14.10
C GLU A 108 10.65 2.39 -13.74
N LEU A 109 9.58 2.91 -13.13
CA LEU A 109 8.34 2.20 -12.87
C LEU A 109 7.25 2.76 -13.77
N THR A 110 6.60 1.89 -14.56
CA THR A 110 5.49 2.25 -15.44
C THR A 110 4.41 1.19 -15.39
N THR A 111 3.20 1.53 -15.79
CA THR A 111 2.09 0.58 -15.89
C THR A 111 2.19 -0.31 -17.14
N GLU A 112 2.98 0.09 -18.16
CA GLU A 112 3.21 -0.68 -19.39
C GLU A 112 4.67 -0.57 -19.84
N PRO A 113 5.35 -1.69 -20.08
CA PRO A 113 5.00 -3.12 -19.96
C PRO A 113 5.01 -3.66 -18.52
N GLY A 114 5.08 -2.85 -17.57
CA GLY A 114 4.80 -2.69 -16.17
C GLY A 114 5.12 -3.78 -15.16
N ALA A 115 5.05 -5.04 -15.44
CA ALA A 115 5.29 -6.06 -14.43
C ALA A 115 6.80 -6.24 -14.13
N VAL A 116 7.14 -6.30 -12.83
CA VAL A 116 8.50 -6.56 -12.34
C VAL A 116 8.53 -7.88 -11.59
N GLU A 117 9.50 -8.74 -11.92
CA GLU A 117 9.71 -10.01 -11.21
C GLU A 117 10.77 -9.80 -10.10
N ALA A 118 10.39 -10.06 -8.86
CA ALA A 118 11.28 -10.02 -7.70
C ALA A 118 10.78 -10.94 -6.58
N ALA A 119 11.67 -11.52 -5.81
CA ALA A 119 11.37 -12.37 -4.64
C ALA A 119 10.43 -13.56 -4.95
N GLY A 120 10.45 -14.08 -6.18
CA GLY A 120 9.53 -15.12 -6.63
C GLY A 120 8.09 -14.62 -6.80
N MET A 121 7.91 -13.31 -6.92
CA MET A 121 6.63 -12.64 -7.12
C MET A 121 6.65 -11.82 -8.40
N ARG A 122 5.46 -11.65 -8.98
CA ARG A 122 5.19 -10.73 -10.09
C ARG A 122 4.47 -9.51 -9.55
N ILE A 123 5.12 -8.35 -9.62
CA ILE A 123 4.60 -7.08 -9.14
C ILE A 123 4.06 -6.29 -10.33
N ILE A 124 2.75 -6.04 -10.35
CA ILE A 124 2.02 -5.40 -11.44
C ILE A 124 1.53 -4.04 -10.94
N PRO A 125 2.16 -2.93 -11.34
CA PRO A 125 1.70 -1.60 -10.98
C PRO A 125 0.44 -1.23 -11.76
N PHE A 126 -0.46 -0.51 -11.12
CA PHE A 126 -1.60 0.14 -11.75
C PHE A 126 -1.71 1.60 -11.28
N ALA A 127 -2.23 2.47 -12.14
CA ALA A 127 -2.36 3.88 -11.80
C ALA A 127 -3.46 4.12 -10.76
N THR A 128 -3.16 4.94 -9.75
CA THR A 128 -4.13 5.48 -8.80
C THR A 128 -4.50 6.92 -9.17
N SER A 129 -5.48 7.51 -8.49
CA SER A 129 -5.91 8.90 -8.71
C SER A 129 -5.51 9.73 -7.49
N HIS A 130 -4.32 10.29 -7.52
CA HIS A 130 -3.76 11.09 -6.43
C HIS A 130 -3.08 12.36 -6.94
N ASP A 131 -2.95 13.39 -6.10
CA ASP A 131 -2.33 14.67 -6.43
C ASP A 131 -0.80 14.60 -6.33
N ALA A 132 -0.21 13.67 -7.06
CA ALA A 132 1.20 13.40 -7.19
C ALA A 132 1.64 13.49 -8.66
N ALA A 133 2.96 13.54 -8.92
CA ALA A 133 3.50 13.58 -10.29
C ALA A 133 3.20 12.28 -11.06
N ALA A 134 3.18 11.16 -10.36
CA ALA A 134 2.64 9.87 -10.77
C ALA A 134 2.29 9.07 -9.52
N SER A 135 1.26 8.22 -9.56
CA SER A 135 0.87 7.41 -8.41
C SER A 135 0.43 6.01 -8.81
N PHE A 136 0.84 5.01 -8.02
CA PHE A 136 0.61 3.60 -8.28
C PHE A 136 0.08 2.85 -7.07
N GLY A 137 -0.80 1.89 -7.34
CA GLY A 137 -1.05 0.72 -6.51
C GLY A 137 -0.41 -0.52 -7.14
N PHE A 138 -0.49 -1.64 -6.45
CA PHE A 138 0.18 -2.87 -6.88
C PHE A 138 -0.74 -4.09 -6.74
N ARG A 139 -0.75 -4.92 -7.77
CA ARG A 139 -1.12 -6.32 -7.65
C ARG A 139 0.16 -7.14 -7.55
N ILE A 140 0.32 -7.92 -6.50
CA ILE A 140 1.50 -8.76 -6.27
C ILE A 140 1.03 -10.22 -6.29
N GLU A 141 1.58 -11.00 -7.21
CA GLU A 141 1.23 -12.41 -7.41
C GLU A 141 2.42 -13.30 -7.05
N ASP A 142 2.18 -14.36 -6.30
CA ASP A 142 3.17 -15.45 -6.15
C ASP A 142 3.28 -16.19 -7.49
N ALA A 143 4.49 -16.24 -8.03
CA ALA A 143 4.74 -16.87 -9.32
C ALA A 143 4.53 -18.40 -9.31
N ALA A 144 4.53 -19.03 -8.13
CA ALA A 144 4.44 -20.48 -7.99
C ALA A 144 3.00 -20.99 -7.85
N ASP A 145 2.15 -20.31 -7.09
CA ASP A 145 0.81 -20.79 -6.76
C ASP A 145 -0.33 -19.82 -7.11
N GLY A 146 0.02 -18.64 -7.66
CA GLY A 146 -0.95 -17.63 -8.07
C GLY A 146 -1.65 -16.94 -6.89
N ASP A 147 -1.14 -17.09 -5.65
CA ASP A 147 -1.62 -16.30 -4.52
C ASP A 147 -1.38 -14.81 -4.76
N ALA A 148 -2.31 -13.95 -4.36
CA ALA A 148 -2.23 -12.55 -4.71
C ALA A 148 -2.58 -11.60 -3.55
N VAL A 149 -1.84 -10.48 -3.51
CA VAL A 149 -2.09 -9.31 -2.68
C VAL A 149 -2.46 -8.13 -3.58
N GLY A 150 -3.58 -7.48 -3.29
CA GLY A 150 -3.95 -6.19 -3.86
C GLY A 150 -3.58 -5.07 -2.89
N TYR A 151 -2.86 -4.05 -3.35
CA TYR A 151 -2.40 -2.94 -2.52
C TYR A 151 -2.76 -1.60 -3.16
N LEU A 152 -3.69 -0.88 -2.54
CA LEU A 152 -4.10 0.46 -2.95
C LEU A 152 -4.10 1.39 -1.75
N THR A 153 -3.27 2.40 -1.83
CA THR A 153 -3.24 3.55 -0.92
C THR A 153 -3.23 4.84 -1.73
N ASP A 154 -3.60 5.94 -1.11
CA ASP A 154 -3.53 7.29 -1.71
C ASP A 154 -4.22 7.37 -3.07
N SER A 155 -5.54 7.30 -3.03
CA SER A 155 -6.39 7.45 -4.21
C SER A 155 -7.73 8.07 -3.83
N GLY A 156 -8.14 9.12 -4.53
CA GLY A 156 -9.44 9.76 -4.30
C GLY A 156 -10.62 8.99 -4.90
N ILE A 157 -10.35 8.12 -5.87
CA ILE A 157 -11.29 7.18 -6.49
C ILE A 157 -10.58 5.88 -6.84
N VAL A 158 -11.29 4.77 -6.89
CA VAL A 158 -10.75 3.54 -7.50
C VAL A 158 -10.92 3.63 -9.01
N THR A 159 -9.80 3.64 -9.74
CA THR A 159 -9.82 3.68 -11.21
C THR A 159 -10.28 2.32 -11.78
N ALA A 160 -10.75 2.28 -13.03
CA ALA A 160 -11.12 1.01 -13.66
C ALA A 160 -9.94 0.01 -13.72
N GLN A 161 -8.72 0.51 -13.89
CA GLN A 161 -7.51 -0.30 -13.87
C GLN A 161 -7.22 -0.86 -12.46
N ALA A 162 -7.36 -0.01 -11.43
CA ALA A 162 -7.23 -0.42 -10.03
C ALA A 162 -8.29 -1.47 -9.66
N HIS A 163 -9.56 -1.22 -10.00
CA HIS A 163 -10.66 -2.17 -9.80
C HIS A 163 -10.35 -3.55 -10.40
N ALA A 164 -9.92 -3.60 -11.66
CA ALA A 164 -9.57 -4.85 -12.32
C ALA A 164 -8.39 -5.58 -11.65
N ALA A 165 -7.37 -4.84 -11.19
CA ALA A 165 -6.19 -5.38 -10.54
C ALA A 165 -6.45 -5.89 -9.11
N LEU A 166 -7.45 -5.34 -8.42
CA LEU A 166 -7.81 -5.68 -7.03
C LEU A 166 -8.76 -6.88 -6.92
N ARG A 167 -9.24 -7.42 -8.03
CA ARG A 167 -10.06 -8.65 -8.05
C ARG A 167 -9.20 -9.89 -7.90
N ASP A 168 -9.81 -10.98 -7.45
CA ASP A 168 -9.14 -12.30 -7.33
C ASP A 168 -7.87 -12.27 -6.46
N VAL A 169 -7.90 -11.51 -5.36
CA VAL A 169 -6.81 -11.44 -4.39
C VAL A 169 -7.21 -12.10 -3.07
N ARG A 170 -6.24 -12.68 -2.37
CA ARG A 170 -6.48 -13.25 -1.04
C ARG A 170 -6.33 -12.20 0.06
N ILE A 171 -5.38 -11.29 -0.07
CA ILE A 171 -5.18 -10.16 0.83
C ILE A 171 -5.47 -8.88 0.06
N LEU A 172 -6.39 -8.07 0.57
CA LEU A 172 -6.74 -6.78 -0.01
C LEU A 172 -6.37 -5.66 0.97
N ALA A 173 -5.32 -4.92 0.69
CA ALA A 173 -4.97 -3.68 1.37
C ALA A 173 -5.61 -2.51 0.62
N LEU A 174 -6.63 -1.90 1.21
CA LEU A 174 -7.46 -0.89 0.57
C LEU A 174 -7.49 0.39 1.42
N GLU A 175 -7.26 1.54 0.82
CA GLU A 175 -7.36 2.82 1.52
C GLU A 175 -8.76 3.01 2.12
N SER A 176 -8.79 3.49 3.38
CA SER A 176 -9.99 3.88 4.10
C SER A 176 -9.64 5.10 4.97
N ASN A 177 -9.39 6.24 4.30
CA ASN A 177 -8.68 7.37 4.90
C ASN A 177 -9.55 8.15 5.88
N HIS A 178 -10.76 8.53 5.51
CA HIS A 178 -11.54 9.46 6.30
C HIS A 178 -13.02 9.09 6.41
N ASP A 179 -13.62 9.48 7.53
CA ASP A 179 -15.08 9.59 7.66
C ASP A 179 -15.50 10.97 7.18
N PRO A 180 -16.50 11.09 6.27
CA PRO A 180 -16.92 12.39 5.73
C PRO A 180 -17.45 13.36 6.79
N LYS A 181 -18.08 12.88 7.87
CA LYS A 181 -18.60 13.73 8.96
C LYS A 181 -17.45 14.23 9.84
N MET A 182 -16.49 13.36 10.17
CA MET A 182 -15.30 13.75 10.91
C MET A 182 -14.43 14.73 10.10
N LEU A 183 -14.26 14.51 8.80
CA LEU A 183 -13.56 15.44 7.92
C LEU A 183 -14.26 16.81 7.89
N ALA A 184 -15.58 16.84 7.72
CA ALA A 184 -16.35 18.10 7.71
C ALA A 184 -16.21 18.87 9.03
N ALA A 185 -16.30 18.18 10.18
CA ALA A 185 -16.18 18.77 11.53
C ALA A 185 -14.73 18.98 11.98
N GLY A 186 -13.76 18.32 11.34
CA GLY A 186 -12.35 18.29 11.77
C GLY A 186 -11.63 19.64 11.71
N PRO A 187 -10.41 19.71 12.21
CA PRO A 187 -9.67 20.96 12.41
C PRO A 187 -9.08 21.57 11.13
N TYR A 188 -9.07 20.84 10.01
CA TYR A 188 -8.41 21.30 8.79
C TYR A 188 -9.11 22.49 8.13
N PRO A 189 -8.36 23.42 7.50
CA PRO A 189 -8.94 24.47 6.66
C PRO A 189 -9.79 23.88 5.52
N TYR A 190 -10.81 24.64 5.09
CA TYR A 190 -11.74 24.20 4.05
C TYR A 190 -11.05 23.71 2.76
N ILE A 191 -9.97 24.38 2.32
CA ILE A 191 -9.23 23.99 1.12
C ILE A 191 -8.59 22.60 1.27
N ILE A 192 -8.07 22.27 2.46
CA ILE A 192 -7.50 20.95 2.75
C ILE A 192 -8.59 19.88 2.80
N LYS A 193 -9.74 20.17 3.43
CA LYS A 193 -10.89 19.25 3.43
C LYS A 193 -11.37 18.95 2.01
N ARG A 194 -11.46 19.96 1.16
CA ARG A 194 -11.81 19.78 -0.26
C ARG A 194 -10.78 18.94 -1.02
N ARG A 195 -9.49 19.17 -0.78
CA ARG A 195 -8.42 18.37 -1.37
C ARG A 195 -8.55 16.91 -0.96
N ILE A 196 -8.70 16.62 0.34
CA ILE A 196 -8.85 15.25 0.86
C ILE A 196 -10.06 14.54 0.23
N ALA A 197 -11.21 15.21 0.13
CA ALA A 197 -12.45 14.65 -0.42
C ALA A 197 -12.53 14.69 -1.95
N SER A 198 -11.50 15.14 -2.66
CA SER A 198 -11.51 15.22 -4.13
C SER A 198 -11.22 13.87 -4.77
N ASN A 199 -11.50 13.77 -6.08
CA ASN A 199 -11.17 12.57 -6.86
C ASN A 199 -9.66 12.26 -6.93
N SER A 200 -8.81 13.24 -6.63
CA SER A 200 -7.35 13.07 -6.50
C SER A 200 -6.86 13.20 -5.05
N GLY A 201 -7.75 13.11 -4.09
CA GLY A 201 -7.44 13.10 -2.67
C GLY A 201 -7.32 11.67 -2.12
N HIS A 202 -8.25 11.31 -1.24
CA HIS A 202 -8.26 10.01 -0.54
C HIS A 202 -9.65 9.39 -0.48
N LEU A 203 -9.74 8.08 -0.50
CA LEU A 203 -10.99 7.34 -0.31
C LEU A 203 -11.55 7.57 1.10
N SER A 204 -12.84 7.89 1.18
CA SER A 204 -13.58 7.80 2.43
C SER A 204 -13.87 6.35 2.81
N ASN A 205 -14.21 6.11 4.08
CA ASN A 205 -14.64 4.78 4.54
C ASN A 205 -15.81 4.23 3.70
N GLY A 206 -16.79 5.09 3.34
CA GLY A 206 -17.93 4.70 2.54
C GLY A 206 -17.57 4.32 1.10
N GLN A 207 -16.64 5.04 0.47
CA GLN A 207 -16.15 4.70 -0.87
C GLN A 207 -15.36 3.37 -0.85
N ALA A 208 -14.50 3.17 0.15
CA ALA A 208 -13.77 1.91 0.33
C ALA A 208 -14.72 0.73 0.54
N ALA A 209 -15.76 0.90 1.35
CA ALA A 209 -16.77 -0.11 1.61
C ALA A 209 -17.61 -0.45 0.36
N ALA A 210 -18.01 0.56 -0.42
CA ALA A 210 -18.73 0.36 -1.67
C ALA A 210 -17.88 -0.40 -2.70
N GLU A 211 -16.61 -0.02 -2.84
CA GLU A 211 -15.69 -0.72 -3.73
C GLU A 211 -15.48 -2.17 -3.29
N LEU A 212 -15.24 -2.41 -1.98
CA LEU A 212 -15.08 -3.75 -1.44
C LEU A 212 -16.31 -4.64 -1.73
N GLY A 213 -17.52 -4.12 -1.54
CA GLY A 213 -18.75 -4.83 -1.86
C GLY A 213 -18.83 -5.19 -3.35
N THR A 214 -18.47 -4.26 -4.23
CA THR A 214 -18.45 -4.48 -5.68
C THR A 214 -17.42 -5.56 -6.08
N LEU A 215 -16.18 -5.47 -5.56
CA LEU A 215 -15.12 -6.45 -5.79
C LEU A 215 -15.55 -7.86 -5.37
N VAL A 216 -16.17 -8.00 -4.19
CA VAL A 216 -16.67 -9.28 -3.69
C VAL A 216 -17.77 -9.82 -4.58
N ALA A 217 -18.76 -8.99 -4.96
CA ALA A 217 -19.90 -9.41 -5.79
C ALA A 217 -19.43 -9.88 -7.19
N GLU A 218 -18.56 -9.11 -7.82
CA GLU A 218 -18.04 -9.43 -9.16
C GLU A 218 -17.12 -10.64 -9.14
N SER A 219 -16.21 -10.75 -8.15
CA SER A 219 -15.34 -11.91 -8.01
C SER A 219 -16.16 -13.19 -7.80
N ARG A 220 -17.22 -13.14 -6.98
CA ARG A 220 -18.13 -14.26 -6.77
C ARG A 220 -18.86 -14.64 -8.05
N ALA A 221 -19.42 -13.66 -8.77
CA ALA A 221 -20.11 -13.91 -10.05
C ALA A 221 -19.20 -14.54 -11.11
N ALA A 222 -17.91 -14.18 -11.08
CA ALA A 222 -16.89 -14.72 -11.98
C ALA A 222 -16.26 -16.04 -11.49
N GLY A 223 -16.65 -16.59 -10.35
CA GLY A 223 -16.02 -17.78 -9.75
C GLY A 223 -14.57 -17.56 -9.33
N GLN A 224 -14.18 -16.32 -9.10
CA GLN A 224 -12.85 -15.92 -8.67
C GLN A 224 -12.72 -16.02 -7.13
N ARG A 225 -11.49 -15.95 -6.63
CA ARG A 225 -11.17 -15.91 -5.21
C ARG A 225 -11.78 -14.66 -4.56
N LEU A 226 -12.35 -14.85 -3.38
CA LEU A 226 -12.75 -13.74 -2.51
C LEU A 226 -11.60 -13.40 -1.56
N PRO A 227 -11.48 -12.15 -1.08
CA PRO A 227 -10.49 -11.82 -0.08
C PRO A 227 -10.72 -12.62 1.21
N GLN A 228 -9.65 -13.13 1.78
CA GLN A 228 -9.65 -13.76 3.11
C GLN A 228 -9.25 -12.77 4.19
N THR A 229 -8.46 -11.76 3.83
CA THR A 229 -8.08 -10.67 4.73
C THR A 229 -8.19 -9.33 4.00
N VAL A 230 -8.85 -8.36 4.64
CA VAL A 230 -8.94 -6.96 4.19
C VAL A 230 -8.23 -6.08 5.20
N VAL A 231 -7.32 -5.22 4.74
CA VAL A 231 -6.58 -4.27 5.59
C VAL A 231 -6.97 -2.85 5.22
N ALA A 232 -7.61 -2.13 6.15
CA ALA A 232 -7.88 -0.69 6.00
C ALA A 232 -6.56 0.08 6.06
N MET A 233 -6.17 0.71 4.95
CA MET A 233 -4.90 1.44 4.79
C MET A 233 -5.09 2.94 4.95
N HIS A 234 -4.01 3.64 5.30
CA HIS A 234 -3.90 5.10 5.33
C HIS A 234 -5.00 5.81 6.13
N VAL A 235 -5.38 5.22 7.28
CA VAL A 235 -6.44 5.74 8.16
C VAL A 235 -5.98 7.05 8.80
N SER A 236 -6.72 8.14 8.55
CA SER A 236 -6.39 9.47 9.07
C SER A 236 -6.53 9.53 10.59
N GLN A 237 -5.52 10.05 11.27
CA GLN A 237 -5.55 10.24 12.73
C GLN A 237 -6.46 11.38 13.17
N ASN A 238 -6.78 12.34 12.28
CA ASN A 238 -7.59 13.51 12.60
C ASN A 238 -9.03 13.42 12.09
N ASN A 239 -9.26 12.68 11.02
CA ASN A 239 -10.54 12.66 10.32
C ASN A 239 -11.13 11.24 10.23
N ASN A 240 -10.64 10.32 11.06
CA ASN A 240 -11.11 8.94 11.13
C ASN A 240 -10.81 8.34 12.51
N ASP A 241 -11.31 7.13 12.70
CA ASP A 241 -10.98 6.25 13.81
C ASP A 241 -10.78 4.83 13.27
N TYR A 242 -9.74 4.13 13.72
CA TYR A 242 -9.43 2.79 13.23
C TYR A 242 -10.59 1.82 13.42
N SER A 243 -11.33 1.93 14.53
CA SER A 243 -12.48 1.06 14.79
C SER A 243 -13.65 1.40 13.85
N LEU A 244 -13.81 2.67 13.47
CA LEU A 244 -14.82 3.10 12.51
C LEU A 244 -14.50 2.60 11.09
N ALA A 245 -13.27 2.82 10.63
CA ALA A 245 -12.82 2.32 9.33
C ALA A 245 -13.02 0.81 9.23
N ARG A 246 -12.57 0.05 10.24
CA ARG A 246 -12.74 -1.40 10.30
C ARG A 246 -14.20 -1.83 10.26
N ARG A 247 -15.06 -1.28 11.13
CA ARG A 247 -16.50 -1.62 11.15
C ARG A 247 -17.21 -1.30 9.85
N THR A 248 -16.81 -0.23 9.15
CA THR A 248 -17.42 0.13 7.87
C THR A 248 -17.11 -0.93 6.80
N LEU A 249 -15.88 -1.44 6.75
CA LEU A 249 -15.51 -2.54 5.85
C LEU A 249 -16.13 -3.88 6.27
N GLU A 250 -16.18 -4.18 7.57
CA GLU A 250 -16.88 -5.37 8.11
C GLU A 250 -18.36 -5.39 7.75
N ALA A 251 -19.02 -4.23 7.79
CA ALA A 251 -20.43 -4.13 7.38
C ALA A 251 -20.62 -4.43 5.89
N ALA A 252 -19.75 -3.90 5.03
CA ALA A 252 -19.81 -4.17 3.58
C ALA A 252 -19.53 -5.65 3.26
N LEU A 253 -18.59 -6.28 3.97
CA LEU A 253 -18.35 -7.72 3.86
C LEU A 253 -19.57 -8.54 4.30
N GLY A 254 -20.20 -8.16 5.42
CA GLY A 254 -21.42 -8.81 5.92
C GLY A 254 -22.59 -8.70 4.93
N GLU A 255 -22.81 -7.51 4.34
CA GLU A 255 -23.81 -7.30 3.30
C GLU A 255 -23.54 -8.11 2.03
N ALA A 256 -22.27 -8.31 1.72
CA ALA A 256 -21.85 -9.14 0.59
C ALA A 256 -21.69 -10.64 0.95
N ASP A 257 -22.06 -11.08 2.14
CA ASP A 257 -21.92 -12.46 2.64
C ASP A 257 -20.47 -13.01 2.47
N CYS A 258 -19.49 -12.17 2.79
CA CYS A 258 -18.06 -12.48 2.72
C CYS A 258 -17.44 -12.41 4.12
N TYR A 259 -16.79 -13.49 4.56
CA TYR A 259 -16.26 -13.65 5.93
C TYR A 259 -14.75 -13.42 5.99
N ALA A 260 -14.25 -12.35 5.37
CA ALA A 260 -12.86 -11.98 5.44
C ALA A 260 -12.50 -11.38 6.82
N GLU A 261 -11.30 -11.69 7.32
CA GLU A 261 -10.72 -10.99 8.47
C GLU A 261 -10.50 -9.52 8.10
N THR A 262 -10.89 -8.58 8.97
CA THR A 262 -10.68 -7.14 8.74
C THR A 262 -9.70 -6.58 9.75
N LEU A 263 -8.58 -6.06 9.23
CA LEU A 263 -7.49 -5.45 9.97
C LEU A 263 -7.37 -3.96 9.63
N CYS A 264 -6.54 -3.24 10.40
CA CYS A 264 -6.11 -1.88 10.06
C CYS A 264 -4.60 -1.80 9.98
N GLY A 265 -4.08 -1.09 8.98
CA GLY A 265 -2.70 -0.60 8.96
C GLY A 265 -2.57 0.59 9.91
N TYR A 266 -1.74 0.45 10.93
CA TYR A 266 -1.55 1.50 11.94
C TYR A 266 -0.33 2.36 11.65
N GLN A 267 -0.37 3.62 12.08
CA GLN A 267 0.78 4.51 11.96
C GLN A 267 1.98 4.06 12.80
N ALA A 268 1.73 3.54 14.00
CA ALA A 268 2.77 3.36 15.02
C ALA A 268 2.97 1.91 15.49
N ARG A 269 2.36 0.93 14.83
CA ARG A 269 2.52 -0.49 15.15
C ARG A 269 2.41 -1.36 13.91
N LEU A 270 3.01 -2.54 13.96
CA LEU A 270 2.92 -3.55 12.91
C LEU A 270 1.49 -4.09 12.76
N THR A 271 1.10 -4.38 11.53
CA THR A 271 -0.05 -5.24 11.19
C THR A 271 0.42 -6.29 10.20
N THR A 272 0.12 -7.55 10.46
CA THR A 272 0.45 -8.67 9.55
C THR A 272 -0.82 -9.35 9.09
N ALA A 273 -1.00 -9.50 7.77
CA ALA A 273 -2.00 -10.32 7.10
C ALA A 273 -1.31 -11.54 6.47
N ARG A 274 -1.87 -12.74 6.67
CA ARG A 274 -1.31 -14.02 6.19
C ARG A 274 -2.33 -14.86 5.47
#